data_72ad1f4cf296beba3492b57b698440e1
#
_entry.id   72ad1f4cf296beba3492b57b698440e1
#
_cell.length_a   1.000
_cell.length_b   1.000
_cell.length_c   1.000
_cell.angle_alpha   90.00
_cell.angle_beta   90.00
_cell.angle_gamma   90.00
#
_symmetry.space_group_name_H-M   'P 1'
#
loop_
_entity.id
_entity.type
_entity.pdbx_description
1 polymer ?
#
loop_
_entity_poly.entity_id
_entity_poly.type
_entity_poly.pdbx_seq_one_letter_code
_entity_poly.pdbx_strand_id
1 'polypeptide(L)'
;MADISLEDMLQAGVHFGHQTKYWNPKMEPYIFGIRNKIHIIDLQHTVELLKPALAFIKSVAQKNNKILFVATKRSATNILKDEAERCGMPYVNERWLGGMLTNYKTIRSSINRLENLLRQKEDGTFNKLTKKEGLKLQREIDKLQKAIGGVREMGGLPDALFVIDVKREAIAISEASKMGIPIVGIVDSNSSPVGIDYLVPGNDDAIRSISLFTRAVSDACIEGSKLATGLKPSSDESGPKIIKKEEKQKALDEKNPVEETQESKAPEKIQESKQGEEKAEASDEDQKAEDSKDAKEN
;
A
#
# COMPACT_ATOMS: atom_id res chain seq x y z
N MET A 1 -0.86 9.68 -25.19
CA MET A 1 0.34 9.24 -24.46
C MET A 1 1.49 10.09 -24.93
N ALA A 2 2.28 10.68 -24.04
CA ALA A 2 3.57 11.22 -24.45
C ALA A 2 4.40 10.03 -24.95
N ASP A 3 4.69 10.00 -26.24
CA ASP A 3 5.62 9.01 -26.79
C ASP A 3 7.00 9.37 -26.25
N ILE A 4 7.47 8.57 -25.29
CA ILE A 4 8.82 8.72 -24.74
C ILE A 4 9.77 8.24 -25.84
N SER A 5 10.57 9.15 -26.36
CA SER A 5 11.54 8.85 -27.40
C SER A 5 12.79 8.17 -26.81
N LEU A 6 13.50 7.45 -27.65
CA LEU A 6 14.79 6.84 -27.30
C LEU A 6 15.79 7.93 -26.88
N GLU A 7 15.71 9.12 -27.47
CA GLU A 7 16.54 10.27 -27.12
C GLU A 7 16.26 10.79 -25.73
N ASP A 8 14.99 10.87 -25.32
CA ASP A 8 14.61 11.28 -23.95
C ASP A 8 15.16 10.29 -22.93
N MET A 9 15.07 8.99 -23.19
CA MET A 9 15.63 7.95 -22.33
C MET A 9 17.16 8.06 -22.23
N LEU A 10 17.83 8.34 -23.35
CA LEU A 10 19.27 8.51 -23.38
C LEU A 10 19.71 9.72 -22.54
N GLN A 11 19.02 10.86 -22.71
CA GLN A 11 19.28 12.09 -21.95
C GLN A 11 18.99 11.94 -20.46
N ALA A 12 17.98 11.17 -20.10
CA ALA A 12 17.65 10.84 -18.72
C ALA A 12 18.64 9.84 -18.10
N GLY A 13 19.47 9.19 -18.91
CA GLY A 13 20.46 8.21 -18.44
C GLY A 13 19.86 6.86 -18.06
N VAL A 14 18.75 6.47 -18.68
CA VAL A 14 18.06 5.18 -18.46
C VAL A 14 18.93 3.99 -18.83
N HIS A 15 19.85 4.16 -19.78
CA HIS A 15 20.76 3.13 -20.28
C HIS A 15 21.88 2.73 -19.31
N PHE A 16 22.13 3.51 -18.26
CA PHE A 16 23.17 3.15 -17.28
C PHE A 16 22.63 2.11 -16.30
N GLY A 17 23.31 0.99 -16.24
CA GLY A 17 23.09 -0.03 -15.21
C GLY A 17 24.15 0.03 -14.11
N HIS A 18 24.24 -1.04 -13.36
CA HIS A 18 25.20 -1.18 -12.26
C HIS A 18 26.56 -1.74 -12.72
N GLN A 19 27.53 -1.73 -11.81
CA GLN A 19 28.86 -2.31 -12.04
C GLN A 19 28.77 -3.80 -12.36
N THR A 20 29.62 -4.28 -13.26
CA THR A 20 29.65 -5.67 -13.74
C THR A 20 29.72 -6.73 -12.65
N LYS A 21 30.35 -6.42 -11.49
CA LYS A 21 30.45 -7.38 -10.38
C LYS A 21 29.14 -7.61 -9.62
N TYR A 22 28.14 -6.75 -9.79
CA TYR A 22 26.86 -6.81 -9.05
C TYR A 22 25.68 -7.24 -9.92
N TRP A 23 25.90 -7.52 -11.20
CA TRP A 23 24.83 -7.82 -12.14
C TRP A 23 24.12 -9.13 -11.86
N ASN A 24 22.91 -9.26 -12.36
CA ASN A 24 22.16 -10.50 -12.32
C ASN A 24 22.20 -11.17 -13.70
N PRO A 25 22.64 -12.45 -13.82
CA PRO A 25 22.67 -13.15 -15.12
C PRO A 25 21.32 -13.21 -15.84
N LYS A 26 20.21 -13.20 -15.12
CA LYS A 26 18.87 -13.19 -15.72
C LYS A 26 18.54 -11.89 -16.49
N MET A 27 19.32 -10.84 -16.29
CA MET A 27 19.21 -9.58 -17.04
C MET A 27 20.02 -9.56 -18.34
N GLU A 28 20.78 -10.61 -18.63
CA GLU A 28 21.59 -10.72 -19.86
C GLU A 28 20.85 -10.34 -21.15
N PRO A 29 19.59 -10.78 -21.39
CA PRO A 29 18.86 -10.42 -22.62
C PRO A 29 18.58 -8.93 -22.78
N TYR A 30 18.64 -8.14 -21.71
CA TYR A 30 18.34 -6.71 -21.67
C TYR A 30 19.57 -5.82 -21.61
N ILE A 31 20.78 -6.43 -21.67
CA ILE A 31 22.05 -5.73 -21.60
C ILE A 31 22.62 -5.60 -22.99
N PHE A 32 22.83 -4.36 -23.43
CA PHE A 32 23.48 -4.05 -24.72
C PHE A 32 24.98 -4.36 -24.70
N GLY A 33 25.67 -4.10 -23.57
CA GLY A 33 27.11 -4.30 -23.45
C GLY A 33 27.68 -3.75 -22.17
N ILE A 34 29.01 -3.62 -22.15
CA ILE A 34 29.77 -3.13 -20.98
C ILE A 34 30.65 -1.95 -21.41
N ARG A 35 30.59 -0.85 -20.65
CA ARG A 35 31.47 0.30 -20.82
C ARG A 35 31.99 0.73 -19.44
N ASN A 36 33.30 0.90 -19.31
CA ASN A 36 33.94 1.34 -18.06
C ASN A 36 33.54 0.52 -16.82
N LYS A 37 33.42 -0.81 -16.95
CA LYS A 37 32.97 -1.74 -15.90
C LYS A 37 31.52 -1.51 -15.42
N ILE A 38 30.72 -0.86 -16.24
CA ILE A 38 29.28 -0.64 -16.02
C ILE A 38 28.52 -1.31 -17.15
N HIS A 39 27.43 -2.01 -16.82
CA HIS A 39 26.52 -2.54 -17.82
C HIS A 39 25.71 -1.42 -18.47
N ILE A 40 25.52 -1.52 -19.78
CA ILE A 40 24.64 -0.63 -20.54
C ILE A 40 23.38 -1.41 -20.87
N ILE A 41 22.24 -0.88 -20.49
CA ILE A 41 20.91 -1.46 -20.73
C ILE A 41 20.49 -1.11 -22.17
N ASP A 42 19.88 -2.06 -22.87
CA ASP A 42 19.35 -1.85 -24.21
C ASP A 42 18.03 -1.07 -24.17
N LEU A 43 18.09 0.18 -24.64
CA LEU A 43 16.95 1.06 -24.69
C LEU A 43 15.87 0.64 -25.71
N GLN A 44 16.21 -0.15 -26.74
CA GLN A 44 15.22 -0.66 -27.68
C GLN A 44 14.23 -1.56 -26.97
N HIS A 45 14.73 -2.51 -26.18
CA HIS A 45 13.90 -3.35 -25.30
C HIS A 45 13.13 -2.54 -24.27
N THR A 46 13.74 -1.48 -23.71
CA THR A 46 13.06 -0.62 -22.74
C THR A 46 11.83 0.06 -23.37
N VAL A 47 11.95 0.63 -24.57
CA VAL A 47 10.83 1.28 -25.30
C VAL A 47 9.73 0.27 -25.62
N GLU A 48 10.11 -0.91 -26.12
CA GLU A 48 9.15 -1.95 -26.50
C GLU A 48 8.36 -2.47 -25.29
N LEU A 49 9.02 -2.71 -24.15
CA LEU A 49 8.40 -3.22 -22.94
C LEU A 49 7.65 -2.15 -22.13
N LEU A 50 8.03 -0.89 -22.26
CA LEU A 50 7.33 0.21 -21.59
C LEU A 50 5.92 0.43 -22.13
N LYS A 51 5.72 0.27 -23.46
CA LYS A 51 4.41 0.47 -24.10
C LYS A 51 3.30 -0.43 -23.52
N PRO A 52 3.46 -1.76 -23.45
CA PRO A 52 2.44 -2.62 -22.86
C PRO A 52 2.26 -2.37 -21.36
N ALA A 53 3.33 -1.99 -20.63
CA ALA A 53 3.25 -1.62 -19.22
C ALA A 53 2.37 -0.38 -19.01
N LEU A 54 2.57 0.68 -19.79
CA LEU A 54 1.74 1.89 -19.74
C LEU A 54 0.29 1.63 -20.19
N ALA A 55 0.09 0.78 -21.22
CA ALA A 55 -1.24 0.39 -21.66
C ALA A 55 -2.01 -0.37 -20.55
N PHE A 56 -1.32 -1.28 -19.83
CA PHE A 56 -1.88 -1.97 -18.68
C PHE A 56 -2.27 -0.99 -17.57
N ILE A 57 -1.35 -0.11 -17.13
CA ILE A 57 -1.61 0.94 -16.14
C ILE A 57 -2.86 1.77 -16.51
N LYS A 58 -2.92 2.23 -17.76
CA LYS A 58 -4.06 2.98 -18.28
C LYS A 58 -5.37 2.19 -18.20
N SER A 59 -5.35 0.89 -18.51
CA SER A 59 -6.53 0.02 -18.44
C SER A 59 -7.03 -0.17 -17.01
N VAL A 60 -6.12 -0.26 -16.02
CA VAL A 60 -6.43 -0.35 -14.59
C VAL A 60 -7.06 0.96 -14.11
N ALA A 61 -6.43 2.10 -14.44
CA ALA A 61 -6.94 3.43 -14.08
C ALA A 61 -8.30 3.75 -14.71
N GLN A 62 -8.55 3.27 -15.96
CA GLN A 62 -9.83 3.43 -16.65
C GLN A 62 -11.00 2.75 -15.90
N LYS A 63 -10.73 1.71 -15.14
CA LYS A 63 -11.71 1.02 -14.30
C LYS A 63 -11.90 1.67 -12.92
N ASN A 64 -11.30 2.82 -12.66
CA ASN A 64 -11.20 3.48 -11.34
C ASN A 64 -10.52 2.61 -10.27
N ASN A 65 -9.70 1.68 -10.69
CA ASN A 65 -8.92 0.81 -9.84
C ASN A 65 -7.68 1.53 -9.29
N LYS A 66 -7.14 1.09 -8.17
CA LYS A 66 -6.02 1.73 -7.49
C LYS A 66 -4.70 1.05 -7.85
N ILE A 67 -3.73 1.87 -8.21
CA ILE A 67 -2.36 1.46 -8.50
C ILE A 67 -1.48 1.97 -7.37
N LEU A 68 -0.78 1.06 -6.68
CA LEU A 68 0.11 1.42 -5.58
C LEU A 68 1.51 1.68 -6.10
N PHE A 69 2.00 2.91 -5.91
CA PHE A 69 3.35 3.33 -6.25
C PHE A 69 4.32 2.98 -5.11
N VAL A 70 5.40 2.25 -5.41
CA VAL A 70 6.34 1.75 -4.40
C VAL A 70 7.76 2.07 -4.78
N ALA A 71 8.44 2.86 -3.95
CA ALA A 71 9.88 3.08 -4.02
C ALA A 71 10.40 3.65 -2.71
N THR A 72 11.19 2.88 -1.99
CA THR A 72 11.80 3.34 -0.71
C THR A 72 13.22 3.85 -0.89
N LYS A 73 13.70 3.98 -2.13
CA LYS A 73 15.01 4.51 -2.45
C LYS A 73 15.03 6.03 -2.26
N ARG A 74 16.05 6.55 -1.58
CA ARG A 74 16.16 7.97 -1.25
C ARG A 74 16.07 8.91 -2.47
N SER A 75 16.59 8.49 -3.63
CA SER A 75 16.50 9.24 -4.89
C SER A 75 15.08 9.29 -5.46
N ALA A 76 14.23 8.33 -5.13
CA ALA A 76 12.86 8.20 -5.64
C ALA A 76 11.80 8.78 -4.69
N THR A 77 12.08 8.89 -3.38
CA THR A 77 11.13 9.23 -2.31
C THR A 77 10.23 10.43 -2.63
N ASN A 78 10.82 11.56 -3.02
CA ASN A 78 10.05 12.78 -3.29
C ASN A 78 9.36 12.72 -4.66
N ILE A 79 10.06 12.26 -5.70
CA ILE A 79 9.53 12.15 -7.06
C ILE A 79 8.29 11.25 -7.10
N LEU A 80 8.41 10.08 -6.44
CA LEU A 80 7.30 9.12 -6.39
C LEU A 80 6.09 9.72 -5.69
N LYS A 81 6.30 10.42 -4.57
CA LYS A 81 5.25 11.09 -3.82
C LYS A 81 4.53 12.14 -4.69
N ASP A 82 5.30 13.07 -5.26
CA ASP A 82 4.74 14.18 -6.03
C ASP A 82 3.93 13.68 -7.24
N GLU A 83 4.43 12.68 -7.95
CA GLU A 83 3.75 12.10 -9.11
C GLU A 83 2.55 11.22 -8.73
N ALA A 84 2.61 10.49 -7.61
CA ALA A 84 1.47 9.72 -7.11
C ALA A 84 0.33 10.64 -6.62
N GLU A 85 0.67 11.71 -5.91
CA GLU A 85 -0.30 12.73 -5.50
C GLU A 85 -0.90 13.44 -6.73
N ARG A 86 -0.11 13.72 -7.78
CA ARG A 86 -0.58 14.33 -9.04
C ARG A 86 -1.66 13.49 -9.73
N CYS A 87 -1.54 12.17 -9.69
CA CYS A 87 -2.53 11.27 -10.31
C CYS A 87 -3.59 10.71 -9.32
N GLY A 88 -3.53 11.08 -8.04
CA GLY A 88 -4.48 10.63 -7.01
C GLY A 88 -4.38 9.13 -6.68
N MET A 89 -3.17 8.56 -6.82
CA MET A 89 -2.91 7.16 -6.53
C MET A 89 -2.16 7.00 -5.19
N PRO A 90 -2.38 5.89 -4.47
CA PRO A 90 -1.68 5.60 -3.22
C PRO A 90 -0.19 5.33 -3.47
N TYR A 91 0.64 5.62 -2.46
CA TYR A 91 2.08 5.42 -2.55
C TYR A 91 2.73 4.98 -1.25
N VAL A 92 3.90 4.32 -1.37
CA VAL A 92 4.81 3.98 -0.28
C VAL A 92 6.21 4.44 -0.68
N ASN A 93 6.71 5.47 -0.01
CA ASN A 93 7.96 6.13 -0.39
C ASN A 93 9.06 6.12 0.70
N GLU A 94 8.75 5.70 1.94
CA GLU A 94 9.74 5.70 3.03
C GLU A 94 10.19 4.28 3.39
N ARG A 95 9.26 3.43 3.78
CA ARG A 95 9.55 2.05 4.17
C ARG A 95 8.36 1.15 3.93
N TRP A 96 8.59 0.04 3.24
CA TRP A 96 7.59 -1.03 3.16
C TRP A 96 7.46 -1.73 4.52
N LEU A 97 6.26 -1.77 5.07
CA LEU A 97 5.97 -2.54 6.27
C LEU A 97 5.61 -3.97 5.87
N GLY A 98 6.28 -4.96 6.47
CA GLY A 98 5.92 -6.36 6.22
C GLY A 98 4.45 -6.62 6.56
N GLY A 99 3.75 -7.31 5.65
CA GLY A 99 2.32 -7.56 5.77
C GLY A 99 1.42 -6.45 5.22
N MET A 100 1.95 -5.51 4.45
CA MET A 100 1.17 -4.38 3.91
C MET A 100 0.03 -4.84 3.00
N LEU A 101 0.23 -5.90 2.25
CA LEU A 101 -0.79 -6.54 1.41
C LEU A 101 -1.34 -7.81 2.08
N THR A 102 -0.47 -8.68 2.55
CA THR A 102 -0.85 -10.00 3.11
C THR A 102 -1.56 -9.90 4.47
N ASN A 103 -1.30 -8.84 5.25
CA ASN A 103 -1.96 -8.57 6.53
C ASN A 103 -2.60 -7.17 6.55
N TYR A 104 -3.34 -6.84 5.49
CA TYR A 104 -3.95 -5.53 5.32
C TYR A 104 -4.88 -5.14 6.48
N LYS A 105 -5.51 -6.10 7.16
CA LYS A 105 -6.37 -5.83 8.34
C LYS A 105 -5.60 -5.09 9.45
N THR A 106 -4.37 -5.49 9.73
CA THR A 106 -3.52 -4.83 10.74
C THR A 106 -3.07 -3.45 10.28
N ILE A 107 -2.75 -3.31 8.99
CA ILE A 107 -2.40 -2.01 8.40
C ILE A 107 -3.59 -1.05 8.50
N ARG A 108 -4.81 -1.51 8.19
CA ARG A 108 -6.02 -0.71 8.34
C ARG A 108 -6.28 -0.25 9.80
N SER A 109 -6.00 -1.11 10.77
CA SER A 109 -6.05 -0.70 12.19
C SER A 109 -5.05 0.42 12.50
N SER A 110 -3.85 0.37 11.90
CA SER A 110 -2.84 1.43 12.05
C SER A 110 -3.25 2.73 11.34
N ILE A 111 -3.93 2.63 10.18
CA ILE A 111 -4.51 3.78 9.47
C ILE A 111 -5.60 4.44 10.34
N ASN A 112 -6.53 3.66 10.87
CA ASN A 112 -7.58 4.16 11.76
C ASN A 112 -6.98 4.82 13.02
N ARG A 113 -5.88 4.26 13.56
CA ARG A 113 -5.15 4.87 14.67
C ARG A 113 -4.58 6.24 14.31
N LEU A 114 -3.96 6.35 13.14
CA LEU A 114 -3.45 7.63 12.62
C LEU A 114 -4.57 8.66 12.47
N GLU A 115 -5.69 8.28 11.85
CA GLU A 115 -6.84 9.17 11.65
C GLU A 115 -7.43 9.66 12.98
N ASN A 116 -7.56 8.76 13.96
CA ASN A 116 -8.03 9.13 15.31
C ASN A 116 -7.08 10.12 15.98
N LEU A 117 -5.76 9.92 15.85
CA LEU A 117 -4.78 10.85 16.41
C LEU A 117 -4.80 12.22 15.72
N LEU A 118 -4.96 12.25 14.39
CA LEU A 118 -5.10 13.50 13.62
C LEU A 118 -6.37 14.25 14.05
N ARG A 119 -7.50 13.55 14.18
CA ARG A 119 -8.77 14.14 14.66
C ARG A 119 -8.63 14.70 16.07
N GLN A 120 -8.01 13.96 17.00
CA GLN A 120 -7.77 14.44 18.36
C GLN A 120 -6.87 15.69 18.40
N LYS A 121 -5.94 15.81 17.44
CA LYS A 121 -5.10 17.01 17.29
C LYS A 121 -5.91 18.20 16.79
N GLU A 122 -6.80 18.01 15.80
CA GLU A 122 -7.70 19.01 15.26
C GLU A 122 -8.74 19.49 16.29
N ASP A 123 -9.31 18.56 17.07
CA ASP A 123 -10.27 18.85 18.16
C ASP A 123 -9.63 19.59 19.36
N GLY A 124 -8.34 19.87 19.31
CA GLY A 124 -7.65 20.56 20.40
C GLY A 124 -7.46 19.72 21.68
N THR A 125 -7.73 18.42 21.64
CA THR A 125 -7.56 17.50 22.77
C THR A 125 -6.11 17.49 23.26
N PHE A 126 -5.14 17.71 22.36
CA PHE A 126 -3.72 17.80 22.70
C PHE A 126 -3.40 18.97 23.64
N ASN A 127 -4.18 20.06 23.62
CA ASN A 127 -4.00 21.21 24.51
C ASN A 127 -4.38 20.91 25.96
N LYS A 128 -5.16 19.83 26.19
CA LYS A 128 -5.58 19.37 27.54
C LYS A 128 -4.59 18.38 28.15
N LEU A 129 -3.62 17.89 27.39
CA LEU A 129 -2.63 16.92 27.81
C LEU A 129 -1.38 17.61 28.38
N THR A 130 -0.61 16.87 29.16
CA THR A 130 0.70 17.38 29.61
C THR A 130 1.62 17.54 28.38
N LYS A 131 2.56 18.50 28.43
CA LYS A 131 3.51 18.78 27.35
C LYS A 131 4.29 17.52 26.93
N LYS A 132 4.62 16.64 27.87
CA LYS A 132 5.32 15.37 27.59
C LYS A 132 4.46 14.39 26.81
N GLU A 133 3.18 14.27 27.13
CA GLU A 133 2.24 13.39 26.45
C GLU A 133 1.94 13.91 25.04
N GLY A 134 1.70 15.21 24.89
CA GLY A 134 1.49 15.84 23.59
C GLY A 134 2.66 15.59 22.62
N LEU A 135 3.90 15.74 23.12
CA LEU A 135 5.09 15.43 22.31
C LEU A 135 5.21 13.94 21.93
N LYS A 136 4.80 13.03 22.83
CA LYS A 136 4.80 11.59 22.55
C LYS A 136 3.80 11.25 21.44
N LEU A 137 2.58 11.77 21.52
CA LEU A 137 1.55 11.56 20.50
C LEU A 137 1.94 12.20 19.17
N GLN A 138 2.55 13.40 19.18
CA GLN A 138 3.04 14.03 17.94
C GLN A 138 4.10 13.16 17.24
N ARG A 139 5.05 12.60 17.98
CA ARG A 139 6.04 11.67 17.42
C ARG A 139 5.41 10.39 16.89
N GLU A 140 4.34 9.90 17.50
CA GLU A 140 3.58 8.76 17.01
C GLU A 140 2.89 9.09 15.69
N ILE A 141 2.24 10.25 15.59
CA ILE A 141 1.65 10.76 14.34
C ILE A 141 2.71 10.82 13.25
N ASP A 142 3.85 11.50 13.50
CA ASP A 142 4.92 11.67 12.52
C ASP A 142 5.46 10.33 12.01
N LYS A 143 5.59 9.36 12.92
CA LYS A 143 6.03 8.00 12.58
C LYS A 143 5.02 7.26 11.71
N LEU A 144 3.74 7.30 12.07
CA LEU A 144 2.67 6.67 11.30
C LEU A 144 2.48 7.37 9.96
N GLN A 145 2.48 8.69 9.92
CA GLN A 145 2.36 9.48 8.70
C GLN A 145 3.45 9.12 7.67
N LYS A 146 4.70 8.99 8.11
CA LYS A 146 5.81 8.56 7.24
C LYS A 146 5.63 7.14 6.73
N ALA A 147 5.14 6.22 7.55
CA ALA A 147 5.07 4.81 7.18
C ALA A 147 3.86 4.46 6.32
N ILE A 148 2.70 5.05 6.60
CA ILE A 148 1.40 4.67 6.01
C ILE A 148 0.59 5.86 5.48
N GLY A 149 1.14 7.08 5.53
CA GLY A 149 0.42 8.29 5.08
C GLY A 149 -0.06 8.20 3.64
N GLY A 150 0.77 7.69 2.74
CA GLY A 150 0.43 7.56 1.31
C GLY A 150 -0.59 6.47 0.97
N VAL A 151 -0.86 5.54 1.88
CA VAL A 151 -1.86 4.46 1.68
C VAL A 151 -3.16 4.71 2.43
N ARG A 152 -3.29 5.84 3.11
CA ARG A 152 -4.49 6.18 3.92
C ARG A 152 -5.79 6.11 3.11
N GLU A 153 -5.77 6.63 1.88
CA GLU A 153 -6.94 6.76 1.01
C GLU A 153 -7.11 5.57 0.04
N MET A 154 -6.34 4.50 0.23
CA MET A 154 -6.38 3.35 -0.66
C MET A 154 -7.72 2.59 -0.59
N GLY A 155 -8.36 2.56 0.58
CA GLY A 155 -9.68 1.97 0.79
C GLY A 155 -9.73 0.44 0.82
N GLY A 156 -8.80 -0.25 0.16
CA GLY A 156 -8.71 -1.71 0.02
C GLY A 156 -7.33 -2.15 -0.44
N LEU A 157 -7.22 -3.37 -0.97
CA LEU A 157 -6.01 -3.81 -1.66
C LEU A 157 -5.89 -3.10 -3.01
N PRO A 158 -4.67 -2.81 -3.48
CA PRO A 158 -4.47 -2.25 -4.81
C PRO A 158 -4.68 -3.31 -5.89
N ASP A 159 -5.06 -2.87 -7.09
CA ASP A 159 -5.28 -3.74 -8.25
C ASP A 159 -4.01 -3.95 -9.08
N ALA A 160 -3.01 -3.10 -8.90
CA ALA A 160 -1.68 -3.23 -9.49
C ALA A 160 -0.63 -2.52 -8.63
N LEU A 161 0.62 -2.98 -8.74
CA LEU A 161 1.79 -2.32 -8.16
C LEU A 161 2.65 -1.72 -9.28
N PHE A 162 3.16 -0.50 -9.02
CA PHE A 162 4.27 0.07 -9.78
C PHE A 162 5.49 0.18 -8.86
N VAL A 163 6.57 -0.51 -9.19
CA VAL A 163 7.74 -0.68 -8.31
C VAL A 163 8.99 -0.14 -8.98
N ILE A 164 9.75 0.68 -8.28
CA ILE A 164 11.09 1.12 -8.65
C ILE A 164 12.10 0.49 -7.69
N ASP A 165 13.20 -0.05 -8.22
CA ASP A 165 14.22 -0.81 -7.49
C ASP A 165 13.65 -2.13 -6.93
N VAL A 166 13.44 -3.08 -7.83
CA VAL A 166 12.91 -4.43 -7.56
C VAL A 166 13.71 -5.18 -6.50
N LYS A 167 15.03 -5.00 -6.46
CA LYS A 167 15.90 -5.66 -5.49
C LYS A 167 15.63 -5.17 -4.07
N ARG A 168 15.41 -3.89 -3.91
CA ARG A 168 15.12 -3.26 -2.60
C ARG A 168 13.71 -3.59 -2.13
N GLU A 169 12.77 -3.61 -3.04
CA GLU A 169 11.35 -3.83 -2.75
C GLU A 169 10.93 -5.32 -2.87
N ALA A 170 11.87 -6.26 -2.69
CA ALA A 170 11.62 -7.70 -2.81
C ALA A 170 10.50 -8.21 -1.90
N ILE A 171 10.31 -7.60 -0.73
CA ILE A 171 9.22 -7.96 0.20
C ILE A 171 7.87 -7.57 -0.41
N ALA A 172 7.76 -6.36 -0.99
CA ALA A 172 6.54 -5.88 -1.64
C ALA A 172 6.15 -6.78 -2.81
N ILE A 173 7.13 -7.16 -3.65
CA ILE A 173 6.95 -8.06 -4.79
C ILE A 173 6.50 -9.45 -4.33
N SER A 174 7.13 -10.00 -3.29
CA SER A 174 6.73 -11.30 -2.74
C SER A 174 5.30 -11.29 -2.18
N GLU A 175 4.90 -10.22 -1.51
CA GLU A 175 3.54 -10.07 -1.00
C GLU A 175 2.52 -9.90 -2.13
N ALA A 176 2.83 -9.08 -3.15
CA ALA A 176 1.96 -8.88 -4.31
C ALA A 176 1.76 -10.18 -5.10
N SER A 177 2.84 -10.93 -5.35
CA SER A 177 2.77 -12.24 -6.00
C SER A 177 1.89 -13.23 -5.23
N LYS A 178 1.98 -13.25 -3.89
CA LYS A 178 1.12 -14.10 -3.04
C LYS A 178 -0.35 -13.73 -3.11
N MET A 179 -0.63 -12.44 -3.32
CA MET A 179 -2.00 -11.93 -3.43
C MET A 179 -2.54 -11.96 -4.86
N GLY A 180 -1.71 -12.35 -5.85
CA GLY A 180 -2.07 -12.34 -7.27
C GLY A 180 -2.24 -10.93 -7.85
N ILE A 181 -1.58 -9.93 -7.28
CA ILE A 181 -1.63 -8.55 -7.74
C ILE A 181 -0.55 -8.34 -8.79
N PRO A 182 -0.89 -7.91 -10.01
CA PRO A 182 0.07 -7.71 -11.09
C PRO A 182 1.05 -6.58 -10.79
N ILE A 183 2.31 -6.79 -11.21
CA ILE A 183 3.43 -5.91 -10.89
C ILE A 183 4.02 -5.34 -12.18
N VAL A 184 4.09 -4.01 -12.24
CA VAL A 184 4.89 -3.26 -13.20
C VAL A 184 6.19 -2.84 -12.51
N GLY A 185 7.33 -3.30 -12.98
CA GLY A 185 8.61 -3.06 -12.30
C GLY A 185 9.67 -2.46 -13.20
N ILE A 186 10.35 -1.42 -12.72
CA ILE A 186 11.60 -0.93 -13.32
C ILE A 186 12.74 -1.77 -12.77
N VAL A 187 13.44 -2.45 -13.68
CA VAL A 187 14.44 -3.47 -13.36
C VAL A 187 15.81 -3.05 -13.88
N ASP A 188 16.73 -2.81 -12.98
CA ASP A 188 18.12 -2.53 -13.31
C ASP A 188 18.93 -3.85 -13.46
N SER A 189 20.11 -3.75 -14.00
CA SER A 189 21.03 -4.86 -14.27
C SER A 189 21.42 -5.72 -13.05
N ASN A 190 21.26 -5.20 -11.81
CA ASN A 190 21.55 -5.90 -10.54
C ASN A 190 20.34 -6.61 -9.93
N SER A 191 19.17 -6.48 -10.54
CA SER A 191 17.89 -6.94 -10.04
C SER A 191 17.43 -8.24 -10.72
N SER A 192 16.50 -8.97 -10.10
CA SER A 192 15.94 -10.18 -10.69
C SER A 192 14.63 -9.85 -11.40
N PRO A 193 14.46 -10.26 -12.67
CA PRO A 193 13.21 -10.05 -13.41
C PRO A 193 12.08 -11.00 -12.96
N VAL A 194 12.35 -11.92 -12.06
CA VAL A 194 11.40 -12.96 -11.65
C VAL A 194 10.30 -12.39 -10.76
N GLY A 195 9.05 -12.72 -11.08
CA GLY A 195 7.88 -12.28 -10.31
C GLY A 195 7.34 -10.91 -10.72
N ILE A 196 7.76 -10.39 -11.88
CA ILE A 196 7.29 -9.13 -12.44
C ILE A 196 6.51 -9.45 -13.72
N ASP A 197 5.26 -8.98 -13.81
CA ASP A 197 4.38 -9.24 -14.95
C ASP A 197 4.71 -8.31 -16.13
N TYR A 198 5.00 -7.05 -15.84
CA TYR A 198 5.40 -6.04 -16.82
C TYR A 198 6.78 -5.49 -16.46
N LEU A 199 7.78 -6.14 -16.98
CA LEU A 199 9.17 -5.77 -16.77
C LEU A 199 9.56 -4.63 -17.71
N VAL A 200 10.17 -3.58 -17.16
CA VAL A 200 10.75 -2.46 -17.91
C VAL A 200 12.23 -2.35 -17.52
N PRO A 201 13.17 -2.70 -18.39
CA PRO A 201 14.59 -2.54 -18.10
C PRO A 201 14.95 -1.06 -18.03
N GLY A 202 15.70 -0.66 -17.00
CA GLY A 202 16.08 0.73 -16.88
C GLY A 202 16.82 1.05 -15.58
N ASN A 203 17.47 2.21 -15.59
CA ASN A 203 18.23 2.72 -14.46
C ASN A 203 17.28 3.15 -13.31
N ASP A 204 17.48 2.57 -12.14
CA ASP A 204 16.72 2.87 -10.93
C ASP A 204 17.47 3.80 -9.94
N ASP A 205 18.70 4.25 -10.29
CA ASP A 205 19.53 5.14 -9.46
C ASP A 205 19.41 6.61 -9.84
N ALA A 206 19.39 6.91 -11.14
CA ALA A 206 19.42 8.27 -11.63
C ALA A 206 18.07 8.97 -11.42
N ILE A 207 18.09 10.14 -10.76
CA ILE A 207 16.91 10.96 -10.48
C ILE A 207 16.11 11.26 -11.76
N ARG A 208 16.80 11.56 -12.88
CA ARG A 208 16.16 11.86 -14.18
C ARG A 208 15.45 10.64 -14.75
N SER A 209 16.06 9.45 -14.66
CA SER A 209 15.48 8.18 -15.11
C SER A 209 14.22 7.85 -14.29
N ILE A 210 14.32 7.93 -12.97
CA ILE A 210 13.21 7.72 -12.04
C ILE A 210 12.06 8.68 -12.36
N SER A 211 12.36 9.97 -12.54
CA SER A 211 11.36 11.00 -12.86
C SER A 211 10.66 10.71 -14.20
N LEU A 212 11.41 10.28 -15.22
CA LEU A 212 10.86 9.95 -16.53
C LEU A 212 9.85 8.81 -16.44
N PHE A 213 10.21 7.69 -15.80
CA PHE A 213 9.31 6.55 -15.64
C PHE A 213 8.11 6.85 -14.76
N THR A 214 8.32 7.50 -13.60
CA THR A 214 7.24 7.82 -12.66
C THR A 214 6.24 8.76 -13.30
N ARG A 215 6.72 9.77 -14.04
CA ARG A 215 5.87 10.72 -14.79
C ARG A 215 5.07 10.01 -15.88
N ALA A 216 5.69 9.13 -16.65
CA ALA A 216 5.01 8.36 -17.71
C ALA A 216 3.86 7.52 -17.15
N VAL A 217 4.10 6.84 -16.01
CA VAL A 217 3.10 6.04 -15.31
C VAL A 217 1.98 6.93 -14.76
N SER A 218 2.33 8.06 -14.15
CA SER A 218 1.35 9.04 -13.65
C SER A 218 0.48 9.62 -14.77
N ASP A 219 1.07 9.95 -15.92
CA ASP A 219 0.34 10.43 -17.09
C ASP A 219 -0.61 9.36 -17.64
N ALA A 220 -0.18 8.09 -17.68
CA ALA A 220 -1.04 6.96 -18.07
C ALA A 220 -2.23 6.78 -17.11
N CYS A 221 -2.01 6.96 -15.79
CA CYS A 221 -3.09 6.95 -14.78
C CYS A 221 -4.09 8.08 -15.03
N ILE A 222 -3.61 9.30 -15.26
CA ILE A 222 -4.46 10.48 -15.52
C ILE A 222 -5.27 10.30 -16.80
N GLU A 223 -4.66 9.79 -17.89
CA GLU A 223 -5.36 9.51 -19.12
C GLU A 223 -6.43 8.42 -18.93
N GLY A 224 -6.12 7.34 -18.20
CA GLY A 224 -7.08 6.30 -17.87
C GLY A 224 -8.27 6.84 -17.08
N SER A 225 -8.03 7.63 -16.05
CA SER A 225 -9.08 8.25 -15.22
C SER A 225 -9.97 9.22 -16.01
N LYS A 226 -9.40 10.00 -16.97
CA LYS A 226 -10.17 10.87 -17.85
C LYS A 226 -11.11 10.08 -18.76
N LEU A 227 -10.66 8.93 -19.27
CA LEU A 227 -11.50 8.04 -20.08
C LEU A 227 -12.63 7.42 -19.27
N ALA A 228 -12.37 7.06 -18.00
CA ALA A 228 -13.40 6.57 -17.08
C ALA A 228 -14.52 7.62 -16.85
N THR A 229 -14.13 8.89 -16.71
CA THR A 229 -15.07 9.99 -16.46
C THR A 229 -15.87 10.35 -17.71
N GLY A 230 -15.25 10.24 -18.91
CA GLY A 230 -15.91 10.49 -20.20
C GLY A 230 -16.87 9.40 -20.65
N LEU A 231 -16.76 8.19 -20.10
CA LEU A 231 -17.65 7.05 -20.38
C LEU A 231 -18.85 6.95 -19.42
N LYS A 232 -19.00 7.87 -18.45
CA LYS A 232 -20.27 7.98 -17.73
C LYS A 232 -21.27 8.63 -18.68
N PRO A 233 -22.33 7.89 -19.12
CA PRO A 233 -23.40 8.54 -19.83
C PRO A 233 -23.93 9.64 -18.93
N SER A 234 -24.06 10.86 -19.46
CA SER A 234 -24.85 11.91 -18.85
C SER A 234 -26.25 11.36 -18.67
N SER A 235 -26.53 10.79 -17.52
CA SER A 235 -27.90 10.50 -17.10
C SER A 235 -28.51 11.83 -16.67
N ASP A 236 -28.81 12.69 -17.64
CA ASP A 236 -29.93 13.59 -17.56
C ASP A 236 -31.21 12.71 -17.56
N GLU A 237 -31.50 12.16 -16.46
CA GLU A 237 -32.83 11.80 -16.04
C GLU A 237 -33.05 12.41 -14.67
N SER A 238 -33.31 13.72 -14.69
CA SER A 238 -34.17 14.42 -13.75
C SER A 238 -35.59 13.83 -13.85
N GLY A 239 -35.82 12.72 -13.18
CA GLY A 239 -37.13 12.16 -12.94
C GLY A 239 -37.28 11.83 -11.46
N PRO A 240 -38.39 12.17 -10.82
CA PRO A 240 -38.51 12.16 -9.36
C PRO A 240 -38.59 10.73 -8.81
N LYS A 241 -37.53 10.24 -8.22
CA LYS A 241 -37.48 8.96 -7.47
C LYS A 241 -37.71 9.14 -5.97
N ILE A 242 -38.55 10.10 -5.55
CA ILE A 242 -38.87 10.31 -4.13
C ILE A 242 -40.26 9.76 -3.75
N ILE A 243 -41.05 9.23 -4.70
CA ILE A 243 -42.47 8.81 -4.38
C ILE A 243 -42.62 7.32 -4.12
N LYS A 244 -41.55 6.49 -4.15
CA LYS A 244 -41.71 5.04 -3.93
C LYS A 244 -41.27 4.54 -2.53
N LYS A 245 -40.81 5.41 -1.64
CA LYS A 245 -40.49 4.98 -0.26
C LYS A 245 -41.63 5.22 0.75
N GLU A 246 -42.52 6.17 0.47
CA GLU A 246 -43.64 6.45 1.36
C GLU A 246 -44.85 5.54 1.13
N GLU A 247 -45.07 5.07 -0.11
CA GLU A 247 -46.14 4.12 -0.39
C GLU A 247 -45.90 2.70 0.14
N LYS A 248 -44.62 2.30 0.34
CA LYS A 248 -44.29 1.00 0.93
C LYS A 248 -44.42 0.98 2.46
N GLN A 249 -44.38 2.12 3.11
CA GLN A 249 -44.63 2.22 4.56
C GLN A 249 -46.09 2.33 4.90
N LYS A 250 -46.93 2.98 4.06
CA LYS A 250 -48.36 3.01 4.22
C LYS A 250 -49.07 1.69 3.89
N ALA A 251 -48.48 0.83 3.07
CA ALA A 251 -49.04 -0.49 2.75
C ALA A 251 -48.68 -1.59 3.78
N LEU A 252 -47.83 -1.29 4.76
CA LEU A 252 -47.47 -2.20 5.86
C LEU A 252 -48.26 -1.90 7.14
N ASP A 253 -48.84 -0.69 7.28
CA ASP A 253 -49.65 -0.28 8.44
C ASP A 253 -51.15 -0.59 8.28
N GLU A 254 -51.62 -1.00 7.09
CA GLU A 254 -53.05 -1.34 6.87
C GLU A 254 -53.38 -2.84 6.94
N LYS A 255 -52.44 -3.71 7.36
CA LYS A 255 -52.72 -5.16 7.41
C LYS A 255 -52.46 -5.82 8.76
N ASN A 256 -52.83 -5.18 9.86
CA ASN A 256 -53.02 -5.90 11.12
C ASN A 256 -54.18 -5.29 11.89
N PRO A 257 -55.34 -5.93 11.88
CA PRO A 257 -56.35 -5.66 12.90
C PRO A 257 -56.05 -6.43 14.18
N VAL A 258 -56.20 -5.71 15.23
CA VAL A 258 -56.21 -6.04 16.63
C VAL A 258 -57.00 -7.32 16.91
N GLU A 259 -56.42 -8.24 17.68
CA GLU A 259 -57.17 -9.12 18.58
C GLU A 259 -56.47 -9.16 19.93
N GLU A 260 -57.17 -8.57 20.90
CA GLU A 260 -57.00 -8.74 22.34
C GLU A 260 -57.38 -10.16 22.74
N THR A 261 -56.65 -10.75 23.68
CA THR A 261 -57.16 -11.37 24.93
C THR A 261 -55.96 -12.00 25.67
N GLN A 262 -55.68 -11.42 26.80
CA GLN A 262 -55.89 -11.85 28.20
C GLN A 262 -55.03 -13.02 28.71
N GLU A 263 -54.28 -12.64 29.76
CA GLU A 263 -54.03 -13.34 31.04
C GLU A 263 -53.30 -14.70 31.00
N SER A 264 -52.21 -14.88 31.69
CA SER A 264 -52.07 -14.90 33.15
C SER A 264 -50.70 -15.39 33.58
N LYS A 265 -50.22 -14.76 34.66
CA LYS A 265 -49.48 -15.34 35.78
C LYS A 265 -48.05 -15.87 35.61
N ALA A 266 -47.17 -15.15 36.25
CA ALA A 266 -45.98 -15.63 36.96
C ALA A 266 -46.40 -16.58 38.13
N PRO A 267 -45.53 -17.18 38.98
CA PRO A 267 -44.08 -17.06 39.16
C PRO A 267 -43.39 -18.39 39.56
N GLU A 268 -42.22 -18.23 40.13
CA GLU A 268 -41.44 -19.11 41.04
C GLU A 268 -40.23 -19.78 40.46
N LYS A 269 -39.07 -19.32 40.87
CA LYS A 269 -38.23 -19.62 42.05
C LYS A 269 -37.59 -21.00 42.01
N ILE A 270 -36.35 -20.99 42.26
CA ILE A 270 -35.58 -21.61 43.34
C ILE A 270 -34.29 -22.27 42.92
N GLN A 271 -33.23 -21.77 43.44
CA GLN A 271 -32.07 -22.23 44.26
C GLN A 271 -30.94 -22.89 43.48
N GLU A 272 -29.74 -22.32 43.65
CA GLU A 272 -28.74 -22.53 44.74
C GLU A 272 -28.11 -23.92 44.77
N SER A 273 -26.82 -23.93 44.54
CA SER A 273 -25.76 -24.62 45.35
C SER A 273 -24.44 -24.33 44.63
N LYS A 274 -23.55 -23.53 45.18
CA LYS A 274 -22.65 -23.64 46.36
C LYS A 274 -21.66 -24.80 46.27
N GLN A 275 -20.39 -24.38 46.37
CA GLN A 275 -19.24 -24.99 47.05
C GLN A 275 -18.47 -26.04 46.28
N GLY A 276 -17.20 -26.02 46.25
CA GLY A 276 -16.11 -25.82 47.19
C GLY A 276 -14.82 -25.58 46.41
N GLU A 277 -13.99 -24.69 46.92
CA GLU A 277 -12.91 -25.00 47.85
C GLU A 277 -11.95 -26.07 47.34
N GLU A 278 -10.69 -25.98 47.35
CA GLU A 278 -9.66 -25.30 48.12
C GLU A 278 -8.29 -25.72 47.55
N LYS A 279 -7.29 -24.82 47.62
CA LYS A 279 -5.90 -25.02 48.01
C LYS A 279 -5.00 -26.04 47.29
N ALA A 280 -3.88 -25.54 46.90
CA ALA A 280 -2.50 -25.74 47.42
C ALA A 280 -1.59 -24.87 46.54
N GLU A 281 -0.99 -23.78 47.01
CA GLU A 281 0.20 -23.61 47.86
C GLU A 281 1.39 -24.47 47.42
N ALA A 282 2.32 -23.73 46.91
CA ALA A 282 3.61 -23.36 47.48
C ALA A 282 4.82 -24.25 47.14
N SER A 283 5.90 -23.57 47.08
CA SER A 283 7.32 -23.95 47.20
C SER A 283 8.02 -24.36 45.90
N ASP A 284 9.20 -23.93 45.58
CA ASP A 284 10.32 -23.26 46.29
C ASP A 284 11.19 -22.62 45.19
N GLU A 285 11.60 -21.46 45.33
CA GLU A 285 12.88 -20.84 45.74
C GLU A 285 14.13 -21.69 45.50
N ASP A 286 15.12 -20.97 44.99
CA ASP A 286 16.55 -21.11 45.17
C ASP A 286 17.35 -22.14 44.36
N GLN A 287 18.20 -21.59 43.59
CA GLN A 287 19.68 -21.73 43.57
C GLN A 287 20.21 -20.89 42.37
N LYS A 288 20.68 -19.67 42.62
CA LYS A 288 22.01 -19.19 43.04
C LYS A 288 23.14 -19.82 42.24
N ALA A 289 23.67 -18.96 41.39
CA ALA A 289 24.99 -18.30 41.56
C ALA A 289 26.21 -19.24 41.47
N GLU A 290 27.22 -18.68 40.82
CA GLU A 290 28.62 -19.12 40.69
C GLU A 290 28.88 -20.03 39.46
N ASP A 291 29.53 -19.54 38.42
CA ASP A 291 30.97 -19.34 38.42
C ASP A 291 31.41 -18.34 37.34
N SER A 292 32.06 -17.39 37.86
CA SER A 292 32.94 -16.45 37.19
C SER A 292 34.35 -17.07 37.08
N LYS A 293 35.08 -16.62 36.04
CA LYS A 293 36.53 -16.62 35.91
C LYS A 293 37.20 -17.88 35.38
N ASP A 294 37.94 -17.60 34.40
CA ASP A 294 39.28 -17.97 33.94
C ASP A 294 39.21 -18.42 32.46
N ALA A 295 39.96 -18.01 31.54
CA ALA A 295 41.28 -17.47 31.55
C ALA A 295 41.57 -16.79 30.22
N LYS A 296 42.27 -15.76 30.31
CA LYS A 296 43.32 -15.26 29.45
C LYS A 296 44.25 -16.35 28.94
N GLU A 297 44.82 -16.04 27.76
CA GLU A 297 46.03 -16.64 27.16
C GLU A 297 45.84 -17.91 26.34
N ASN A 298 45.75 -17.76 25.04
CA ASN A 298 46.85 -17.96 24.06
C ASN A 298 46.45 -17.38 22.72
#